data_979362f6d3902c2a8ef1557a3b690633
#
_entry.id   979362f6d3902c2a8ef1557a3b690633
#
_cell.length_a   1.000
_cell.length_b   1.000
_cell.length_c   1.000
_cell.angle_alpha   90.00
_cell.angle_beta   90.00
_cell.angle_gamma   90.00
#
_symmetry.space_group_name_H-M   'P 1'
#
loop_
_entity.id
_entity.type
_entity.pdbx_description
1 polymer ?
#
loop_
_entity_poly.entity_id
_entity_poly.type
_entity_poly.pdbx_seq_one_letter_code
_entity_poly.pdbx_strand_id
1 'polypeptide(L)'
;MYQVVASDLDGTLLAPDHRLTPYAKETLKLLTQKGLHFVFATGRHHIDVGQIRDNLGIQAYMITSNGARVHDTDGNLLFAHNLDRDIAADLFGVMHSSPDIITNVYRDDEWFMNRHRPEEMRFFKEAVFN
;
A
#
# COMPACT_ATOMS: atom_id res chain seq x y z
N MET A 1 -19.48 0.67 -21.21
CA MET A 1 -18.64 -0.49 -20.81
C MET A 1 -17.56 0.02 -19.84
N TYR A 2 -17.39 -0.63 -18.71
CA TYR A 2 -16.35 -0.26 -17.75
C TYR A 2 -14.97 -0.63 -18.31
N GLN A 3 -13.99 0.24 -18.12
CA GLN A 3 -12.60 0.04 -18.58
C GLN A 3 -11.61 -0.09 -17.42
N VAL A 4 -11.98 0.40 -16.24
CA VAL A 4 -11.15 0.42 -15.04
C VAL A 4 -11.88 -0.29 -13.91
N VAL A 5 -11.17 -1.14 -13.21
CA VAL A 5 -11.62 -1.79 -11.97
C VAL A 5 -10.65 -1.40 -10.87
N ALA A 6 -11.14 -0.69 -9.86
CA ALA A 6 -10.37 -0.34 -8.67
C ALA A 6 -10.86 -1.16 -7.48
N SER A 7 -9.94 -1.69 -6.69
CA SER A 7 -10.26 -2.47 -5.49
C SER A 7 -9.34 -2.10 -4.33
N ASP A 8 -9.92 -2.03 -3.14
CA ASP A 8 -9.19 -2.07 -1.89
C ASP A 8 -8.55 -3.46 -1.67
N LEU A 9 -7.56 -3.53 -0.83
CA LEU A 9 -6.84 -4.76 -0.49
C LEU A 9 -7.35 -5.40 0.80
N ASP A 10 -7.04 -4.78 1.93
CA ASP A 10 -7.35 -5.34 3.24
C ASP A 10 -8.84 -5.34 3.54
N GLY A 11 -9.38 -6.51 3.89
CA GLY A 11 -10.80 -6.67 4.15
C GLY A 11 -11.69 -6.66 2.90
N THR A 12 -11.11 -6.56 1.69
CA THR A 12 -11.86 -6.56 0.43
C THR A 12 -11.34 -7.63 -0.52
N LEU A 13 -10.16 -7.43 -1.10
CA LEU A 13 -9.58 -8.35 -2.07
C LEU A 13 -8.72 -9.44 -1.40
N LEU A 14 -8.02 -9.07 -0.31
CA LEU A 14 -7.21 -10.01 0.46
C LEU A 14 -8.07 -10.84 1.41
N ALA A 15 -7.73 -12.12 1.52
CA ALA A 15 -8.28 -13.02 2.53
C ALA A 15 -7.81 -12.63 3.95
N PRO A 16 -8.41 -13.21 5.02
CA PRO A 16 -8.03 -12.89 6.39
C PRO A 16 -6.56 -13.13 6.74
N ASP A 17 -5.87 -13.96 5.98
CA ASP A 17 -4.43 -14.21 6.08
C ASP A 17 -3.57 -13.17 5.34
N HIS A 18 -4.18 -12.09 4.85
CA HIS A 18 -3.57 -11.01 4.06
C HIS A 18 -2.99 -11.46 2.71
N ARG A 19 -3.50 -12.55 2.17
CA ARG A 19 -3.07 -13.09 0.87
C ARG A 19 -4.23 -13.09 -0.12
N LEU A 20 -3.88 -13.07 -1.40
CA LEU A 20 -4.84 -13.30 -2.46
C LEU A 20 -5.15 -14.79 -2.58
N THR A 21 -6.44 -15.11 -2.63
CA THR A 21 -6.87 -16.49 -2.92
C THR A 21 -6.50 -16.85 -4.37
N PRO A 22 -6.29 -18.14 -4.67
CA PRO A 22 -6.09 -18.59 -6.06
C PRO A 22 -7.20 -18.12 -7.01
N TYR A 23 -8.44 -18.12 -6.54
CA TYR A 23 -9.59 -17.64 -7.32
C TYR A 23 -9.49 -16.14 -7.65
N ALA A 24 -9.17 -15.30 -6.65
CA ALA A 24 -8.98 -13.86 -6.87
C ALA A 24 -7.83 -13.61 -7.86
N LYS A 25 -6.72 -14.31 -7.70
CA LYS A 25 -5.56 -14.21 -8.58
C LYS A 25 -5.90 -14.54 -10.04
N GLU A 26 -6.59 -15.63 -10.27
CA GLU A 26 -7.02 -16.02 -11.63
C GLU A 26 -8.02 -15.01 -12.21
N THR A 27 -8.94 -14.50 -11.39
CA THR A 27 -9.92 -13.49 -11.82
C THR A 27 -9.21 -12.20 -12.26
N LEU A 28 -8.23 -11.73 -11.51
CA LEU A 28 -7.44 -10.53 -11.85
C LEU A 28 -6.69 -10.71 -13.17
N LYS A 29 -6.10 -11.89 -13.39
CA LYS A 29 -5.44 -12.21 -14.67
C LYS A 29 -6.41 -12.18 -15.83
N LEU A 30 -7.61 -12.75 -15.67
CA LEU A 30 -8.64 -12.72 -16.70
C LEU A 30 -9.12 -11.30 -17.01
N LEU A 31 -9.28 -10.44 -16.01
CA LEU A 31 -9.66 -9.04 -16.20
C LEU A 31 -8.62 -8.29 -17.03
N THR A 32 -7.34 -8.44 -16.72
CA THR A 32 -6.25 -7.80 -17.47
C THR A 32 -6.13 -8.36 -18.89
N GLN A 33 -6.31 -9.66 -19.10
CA GLN A 33 -6.33 -10.29 -20.42
C GLN A 33 -7.49 -9.78 -21.30
N LYS A 34 -8.62 -9.41 -20.70
CA LYS A 34 -9.76 -8.80 -21.39
C LYS A 34 -9.59 -7.30 -21.69
N GLY A 35 -8.44 -6.74 -21.37
CA GLY A 35 -8.10 -5.33 -21.64
C GLY A 35 -8.65 -4.37 -20.58
N LEU A 36 -9.12 -4.84 -19.43
CA LEU A 36 -9.49 -3.99 -18.30
C LEU A 36 -8.25 -3.54 -17.55
N HIS A 37 -8.23 -2.26 -17.18
CA HIS A 37 -7.19 -1.72 -16.32
C HIS A 37 -7.54 -1.98 -14.86
N PHE A 38 -6.63 -2.62 -14.13
CA PHE A 38 -6.83 -2.88 -12.71
C PHE A 38 -6.03 -1.91 -11.84
N VAL A 39 -6.64 -1.44 -10.75
CA VAL A 39 -6.05 -0.49 -9.81
C VAL A 39 -6.18 -1.02 -8.39
N PHE A 40 -5.07 -1.16 -7.68
CA PHE A 40 -5.10 -1.31 -6.22
C PHE A 40 -5.27 0.07 -5.59
N ALA A 41 -6.24 0.21 -4.68
CA ALA A 41 -6.50 1.45 -3.93
C ALA A 41 -6.46 1.14 -2.43
N THR A 42 -5.41 1.59 -1.73
CA THR A 42 -5.13 1.14 -0.37
C THR A 42 -4.43 2.20 0.47
N GLY A 43 -4.53 2.06 1.81
CA GLY A 43 -3.73 2.83 2.76
C GLY A 43 -2.28 2.34 2.89
N ARG A 44 -1.95 1.17 2.35
CA ARG A 44 -0.60 0.61 2.43
C ARG A 44 0.43 1.45 1.67
N HIS A 45 1.70 1.30 2.05
CA HIS A 45 2.82 1.93 1.35
C HIS A 45 3.06 1.26 -0.02
N HIS A 46 3.57 2.04 -1.00
CA HIS A 46 3.73 1.56 -2.38
C HIS A 46 4.71 0.39 -2.53
N ILE A 47 5.74 0.30 -1.70
CA ILE A 47 6.67 -0.84 -1.73
C ILE A 47 5.96 -2.15 -1.40
N ASP A 48 5.10 -2.12 -0.39
CA ASP A 48 4.30 -3.26 0.04
C ASP A 48 3.35 -3.73 -1.09
N VAL A 49 2.61 -2.80 -1.64
CA VAL A 49 1.66 -3.08 -2.73
C VAL A 49 2.38 -3.53 -4.00
N GLY A 50 3.54 -2.96 -4.28
CA GLY A 50 4.40 -3.34 -5.40
C GLY A 50 4.82 -4.80 -5.32
N GLN A 51 5.20 -5.28 -4.14
CA GLN A 51 5.54 -6.69 -3.93
C GLN A 51 4.34 -7.61 -4.16
N ILE A 52 3.15 -7.23 -3.71
CA ILE A 52 1.92 -7.99 -3.96
C ILE A 52 1.67 -8.07 -5.47
N ARG A 53 1.73 -6.94 -6.18
CA ARG A 53 1.55 -6.88 -7.64
C ARG A 53 2.54 -7.78 -8.37
N ASP A 54 3.82 -7.67 -8.03
CA ASP A 54 4.90 -8.39 -8.70
C ASP A 54 4.79 -9.91 -8.45
N ASN A 55 4.44 -10.31 -7.25
CA ASN A 55 4.18 -11.71 -6.91
C ASN A 55 2.96 -12.29 -7.64
N LEU A 56 2.02 -11.44 -8.02
CA LEU A 56 0.86 -11.86 -8.84
C LEU A 56 1.19 -12.00 -10.32
N GLY A 57 2.22 -11.33 -10.79
CA GLY A 57 2.58 -11.26 -12.20
C GLY A 57 1.51 -10.56 -13.05
N ILE A 58 0.79 -9.60 -12.47
CA ILE A 58 -0.22 -8.80 -13.17
C ILE A 58 0.24 -7.36 -13.36
N GLN A 59 -0.29 -6.72 -14.39
CA GLN A 59 -0.11 -5.29 -14.59
C GLN A 59 -1.24 -4.54 -13.89
N ALA A 60 -0.92 -3.85 -12.82
CA ALA A 60 -1.88 -3.05 -12.07
C ALA A 60 -1.31 -1.68 -11.72
N TYR A 61 -2.15 -0.68 -11.80
CA TYR A 61 -1.88 0.63 -11.22
C TYR A 61 -2.01 0.56 -9.70
N MET A 62 -1.36 1.45 -9.00
CA MET A 62 -1.40 1.47 -7.55
C MET A 62 -1.71 2.89 -7.04
N ILE A 63 -2.80 3.03 -6.31
CA ILE A 63 -3.10 4.19 -5.46
C ILE A 63 -2.79 3.77 -4.04
N THR A 64 -1.78 4.38 -3.43
CA THR A 64 -1.24 3.96 -2.14
C THR A 64 -1.18 5.12 -1.14
N SER A 65 -0.90 4.80 0.12
CA SER A 65 -0.86 5.79 1.21
C SER A 65 -2.11 6.69 1.25
N ASN A 66 -3.30 6.07 1.13
CA ASN A 66 -4.60 6.75 1.11
C ASN A 66 -4.74 7.82 0.01
N GLY A 67 -4.14 7.61 -1.15
CA GLY A 67 -4.20 8.53 -2.29
C GLY A 67 -3.01 9.49 -2.41
N ALA A 68 -2.05 9.45 -1.48
CA ALA A 68 -0.88 10.32 -1.53
C ALA A 68 0.13 9.94 -2.61
N ARG A 69 0.04 8.73 -3.16
CA ARG A 69 0.89 8.23 -4.25
C ARG A 69 0.08 7.48 -5.28
N VAL A 70 0.42 7.69 -6.54
CA VAL A 70 -0.10 6.90 -7.67
C VAL A 70 1.08 6.44 -8.51
N HIS A 71 1.14 5.15 -8.77
CA HIS A 71 2.14 4.54 -9.65
C HIS A 71 1.47 3.82 -10.82
N ASP A 72 2.16 3.80 -11.95
CA ASP A 72 1.71 3.04 -13.12
C ASP A 72 2.01 1.54 -12.98
N THR A 73 1.71 0.79 -14.03
CA THR A 73 1.90 -0.66 -14.08
C THR A 73 3.37 -1.09 -14.03
N ASP A 74 4.30 -0.21 -14.36
CA ASP A 74 5.75 -0.44 -14.33
C ASP A 74 6.40 0.05 -13.03
N GLY A 75 5.61 0.67 -12.14
CA GLY A 75 6.09 1.22 -10.88
C GLY A 75 6.60 2.66 -10.98
N ASN A 76 6.37 3.35 -12.10
CA ASN A 76 6.73 4.76 -12.23
C ASN A 76 5.75 5.63 -11.47
N LEU A 77 6.27 6.63 -10.75
CA LEU A 77 5.46 7.58 -10.01
C LEU A 77 4.74 8.54 -10.96
N LEU A 78 3.40 8.50 -10.94
CA LEU A 78 2.53 9.39 -11.73
C LEU A 78 2.08 10.61 -10.94
N PHE A 79 1.84 10.42 -9.64
CA PHE A 79 1.34 11.48 -8.76
C PHE A 79 1.89 11.28 -7.35
N ALA A 80 2.27 12.39 -6.72
CA ALA A 80 2.65 12.44 -5.32
C ALA A 80 2.12 13.72 -4.67
N HIS A 81 1.57 13.57 -3.47
CA HIS A 81 1.24 14.69 -2.61
C HIS A 81 1.84 14.46 -1.24
N ASN A 82 2.68 15.39 -0.81
CA ASN A 82 3.34 15.35 0.50
C ASN A 82 2.66 16.35 1.44
N LEU A 83 2.69 16.05 2.73
CA LEU A 83 2.43 17.06 3.75
C LEU A 83 3.52 18.14 3.72
N ASP A 84 3.12 19.38 3.92
CA ASP A 84 4.09 20.44 4.17
C ASP A 84 4.94 20.09 5.40
N ARG A 85 6.22 20.41 5.33
CA ARG A 85 7.20 20.08 6.36
C ARG A 85 6.78 20.54 7.75
N ASP A 86 6.27 21.75 7.86
CA ASP A 86 5.87 22.33 9.15
C ASP A 86 4.64 21.63 9.71
N ILE A 87 3.67 21.29 8.87
CA ILE A 87 2.48 20.51 9.25
C ILE A 87 2.88 19.11 9.71
N ALA A 88 3.77 18.45 8.99
CA ALA A 88 4.27 17.13 9.37
C ALA A 88 5.01 17.15 10.71
N ALA A 89 5.82 18.17 10.95
CA ALA A 89 6.56 18.37 12.20
C ALA A 89 5.59 18.62 13.39
N ASP A 90 4.58 19.44 13.20
CA ASP A 90 3.58 19.74 14.23
C ASP A 90 2.76 18.48 14.59
N LEU A 91 2.29 17.73 13.59
CA LEU A 91 1.57 16.48 13.79
C LEU A 91 2.44 15.44 14.53
N PHE A 92 3.69 15.30 14.14
CA PHE A 92 4.63 14.41 14.81
C PHE A 92 4.84 14.81 16.27
N GLY A 93 5.00 16.10 16.55
CA GLY A 93 5.18 16.64 17.91
C GLY A 93 3.99 16.33 18.82
N VAL A 94 2.77 16.50 18.32
CA VAL A 94 1.53 16.17 19.07
C VAL A 94 1.46 14.68 19.39
N MET A 95 1.74 13.82 18.43
CA MET A 95 1.63 12.37 18.59
C MET A 95 2.78 11.79 19.41
N HIS A 96 3.98 12.35 19.28
CA HIS A 96 5.18 11.90 20.01
C HIS A 96 5.07 12.09 21.52
N SER A 97 4.29 13.06 21.97
CA SER A 97 4.09 13.34 23.41
C SER A 97 3.30 12.25 24.15
N SER A 98 2.55 11.42 23.44
CA SER A 98 1.78 10.33 24.03
C SER A 98 2.60 9.04 24.11
N PRO A 99 2.78 8.43 25.32
CA PRO A 99 3.58 7.21 25.47
C PRO A 99 2.96 5.97 24.79
N ASP A 100 1.65 6.00 24.54
CA ASP A 100 0.90 4.85 24.02
C ASP A 100 0.68 4.91 22.52
N ILE A 101 1.10 6.00 21.86
CA ILE A 101 0.94 6.18 20.41
C ILE A 101 2.23 5.82 19.70
N ILE A 102 2.10 4.92 18.72
CA ILE A 102 3.17 4.64 17.75
C ILE A 102 2.92 5.51 16.53
N THR A 103 3.89 6.34 16.21
CA THR A 103 3.83 7.19 15.02
C THR A 103 4.70 6.61 13.93
N ASN A 104 4.11 6.40 12.77
CA ASN A 104 4.80 5.97 11.57
C ASN A 104 4.90 7.14 10.59
N VAL A 105 6.08 7.38 10.06
CA VAL A 105 6.34 8.40 9.05
C VAL A 105 6.98 7.75 7.83
N TYR A 106 6.45 8.05 6.68
CA TYR A 106 6.96 7.57 5.40
C TYR A 106 7.57 8.73 4.62
N ARG A 107 8.76 8.52 4.09
CA ARG A 107 9.44 9.43 3.17
C ARG A 107 9.99 8.64 2.00
N ASP A 108 9.43 8.85 0.82
CA ASP A 108 9.77 8.07 -0.37
C ASP A 108 9.71 6.55 -0.11
N ASP A 109 10.83 5.87 -0.14
CA ASP A 109 10.95 4.42 0.10
C ASP A 109 11.33 4.10 1.55
N GLU A 110 11.39 5.09 2.42
CA GLU A 110 11.79 4.93 3.81
C GLU A 110 10.59 4.94 4.76
N TRP A 111 10.70 4.13 5.79
CA TRP A 111 9.73 4.03 6.87
C TRP A 111 10.41 4.27 8.21
N PHE A 112 9.90 5.22 8.97
CA PHE A 112 10.38 5.60 10.28
C PHE A 112 9.31 5.37 11.34
N MET A 113 9.74 4.86 12.49
CA MET A 113 8.90 4.68 13.68
C MET A 113 9.52 5.42 14.85
N ASN A 114 8.69 6.05 15.68
CA ASN A 114 9.17 6.72 16.90
C ASN A 114 9.50 5.74 18.04
N ARG A 115 9.08 4.48 17.96
CA ARG A 115 9.32 3.45 18.96
C ARG A 115 9.55 2.09 18.33
N HIS A 116 10.46 1.34 18.94
CA HIS A 116 10.71 -0.03 18.53
C HIS A 116 9.72 -0.96 19.24
N ARG A 117 8.84 -1.62 18.48
CA ARG A 117 7.96 -2.67 18.99
C ARG A 117 8.17 -3.94 18.16
N PRO A 118 8.95 -4.92 18.69
CA PRO A 118 9.34 -6.12 17.94
C PRO A 118 8.17 -6.94 17.40
N GLU A 119 7.07 -7.03 18.16
CA GLU A 119 5.88 -7.79 17.76
C GLU A 119 5.17 -7.17 16.55
N GLU A 120 5.00 -5.86 16.54
CA GLU A 120 4.39 -5.15 15.44
C GLU A 120 5.30 -5.13 14.20
N MET A 121 6.61 -4.94 14.41
CA MET A 121 7.59 -5.05 13.33
C MET A 121 7.63 -6.44 12.73
N ARG A 122 7.41 -7.49 13.54
CA ARG A 122 7.32 -8.86 13.06
C ARG A 122 6.14 -9.03 12.11
N PHE A 123 4.97 -8.53 12.47
CA PHE A 123 3.79 -8.54 11.60
C PHE A 123 4.08 -7.88 10.25
N PHE A 124 4.68 -6.69 10.24
CA PHE A 124 5.03 -6.00 9.02
C PHE A 124 6.11 -6.72 8.21
N LYS A 125 7.12 -7.28 8.86
CA LYS A 125 8.15 -8.07 8.17
C LYS A 125 7.60 -9.35 7.54
N GLU A 126 6.70 -10.04 8.23
CA GLU A 126 6.08 -11.26 7.72
C GLU A 126 5.04 -10.99 6.64
N ALA A 127 4.34 -9.86 6.70
CA ALA A 127 3.30 -9.49 5.76
C ALA A 127 3.82 -8.75 4.51
N VAL A 128 4.93 -8.01 4.62
CA VAL A 128 5.31 -6.96 3.66
C VAL A 128 6.73 -7.08 3.13
N PHE A 129 7.70 -7.43 3.96
CA PHE A 129 9.12 -7.29 3.64
C PHE A 129 9.90 -8.63 3.61
N ASN A 130 9.24 -9.69 3.32
CA ASN A 130 9.90 -10.99 3.08
C ASN A 130 10.18 -11.20 1.61
#